data_45e7c961dce51b450d1fef7b6ea71e7b
#
_entry.id   45e7c961dce51b450d1fef7b6ea71e7b
#
_cell.length_a   1.000
_cell.length_b   1.000
_cell.length_c   1.000
_cell.angle_alpha   90.00
_cell.angle_beta   90.00
_cell.angle_gamma   90.00
#
_symmetry.space_group_name_H-M   'P 1'
#
loop_
_entity.id
_entity.type
_entity.pdbx_description
1 polymer ?
#
loop_
_entity_poly.entity_id
_entity_poly.type
_entity_poly.pdbx_seq_one_letter_code
_entity_poly.pdbx_strand_id
1 'polypeptide(L)'
;MYETGDDRYAPGRHTIIATDGTAQLSCSFYLNKIDVTKEKNQIELHNLDKNGAITYNVCPIQVDVHVVDGYGHTAVRDKDYTVLFLDENGTKVDTLSEPGKYTIVLDFSISDRYTGKLEGNSTNRLRFEIAKLPMNRAGFGDVQAPYSGKSIADVMSAMTFVGTTTDGKPYKKTFKEGEDYALTYSGSTVHAGSGTYTVTALKGSKYLTGSATYTYTIAPASIAGYGGSYICTSVTYNGSAQRPGTAWFDSQSGLKSGRDYTVVRYSANTNAGTANVTVQGKGNYTGTAVLHFKINQKSLNDRDVSVRCTPTAKGATIKATYKGKTLRQNKDYTVSIATSGTTRTVTVQGKGNFNSTRQFKIHVHAYKCTAKKAATYFATGYKKYKCTACGAKKTEKLAQLKPAIASLKSSQKGRLTVKWKKGSGISGYQISYSTSSKFTKSTTKSVTITKAGSTAKALTKLKSKKKYYVRIRVYKKQKGGKLYGAWSPVKSTKVR
;
A
#
# COMPACT_ATOMS: atom_id res chain seq x y z
N MET A 1 47.86 -11.90 88.77
CA MET A 1 46.72 -12.00 87.86
C MET A 1 46.83 -10.80 86.88
N TYR A 2 47.04 -11.08 85.63
CA TYR A 2 47.01 -10.02 84.57
C TYR A 2 45.61 -9.92 84.06
N GLU A 3 44.98 -8.76 84.24
CA GLU A 3 43.75 -8.46 83.50
C GLU A 3 44.08 -8.18 82.05
N THR A 4 43.48 -8.89 81.16
CA THR A 4 43.64 -8.82 79.69
C THR A 4 42.77 -7.68 79.14
N GLY A 5 43.09 -6.42 79.49
CA GLY A 5 42.54 -5.23 78.91
C GLY A 5 43.50 -4.62 77.91
N ASP A 6 43.01 -4.12 76.81
CA ASP A 6 43.72 -3.49 75.67
C ASP A 6 44.49 -2.18 76.08
N ASP A 7 44.42 -1.76 77.33
CA ASP A 7 45.05 -0.53 77.87
C ASP A 7 46.47 -0.68 78.39
N ARG A 8 47.07 -1.89 78.26
CA ARG A 8 48.46 -2.14 78.76
C ARG A 8 49.54 -1.24 78.14
N TYR A 9 49.25 -0.67 77.00
CA TYR A 9 50.18 0.20 76.26
C TYR A 9 49.66 1.63 76.13
N ALA A 10 48.66 2.02 76.89
CA ALA A 10 48.19 3.40 76.91
C ALA A 10 49.25 4.31 77.52
N PRO A 11 49.53 5.48 76.92
CA PRO A 11 50.43 6.46 77.55
C PRO A 11 49.91 6.89 78.91
N GLY A 12 50.82 7.13 79.84
CA GLY A 12 50.46 7.54 81.18
C GLY A 12 51.30 6.85 82.25
N ARG A 13 50.98 7.09 83.53
CA ARG A 13 51.63 6.44 84.66
C ARG A 13 51.09 5.05 84.87
N HIS A 14 51.92 4.05 84.73
CA HIS A 14 51.62 2.65 85.00
C HIS A 14 52.31 2.25 86.32
N THR A 15 51.64 1.42 87.10
CA THR A 15 52.16 0.87 88.29
C THR A 15 52.09 -0.66 88.25
N ILE A 16 53.23 -1.32 88.38
CA ILE A 16 53.28 -2.76 88.54
C ILE A 16 53.28 -3.03 90.05
N ILE A 17 52.34 -3.83 90.51
CA ILE A 17 52.21 -4.27 91.85
C ILE A 17 52.48 -5.78 91.88
N ALA A 18 53.56 -6.19 92.54
CA ALA A 18 53.88 -7.55 92.88
C ALA A 18 53.48 -7.84 94.31
N THR A 19 52.76 -8.90 94.59
CA THR A 19 52.36 -9.34 95.92
C THR A 19 52.61 -10.80 96.11
N ASP A 20 53.20 -11.18 97.25
CA ASP A 20 53.42 -12.57 97.69
C ASP A 20 52.36 -13.04 98.71
N GLY A 21 51.33 -12.21 98.94
CA GLY A 21 50.27 -12.46 99.94
C GLY A 21 50.53 -11.75 101.31
N THR A 22 51.73 -11.37 101.59
CA THR A 22 52.10 -10.68 102.86
C THR A 22 52.80 -9.35 102.63
N ALA A 23 53.53 -9.22 101.53
CA ALA A 23 54.22 -7.97 101.16
C ALA A 23 53.79 -7.50 99.76
N GLN A 24 53.76 -6.19 99.62
CA GLN A 24 53.43 -5.58 98.32
C GLN A 24 54.60 -4.67 97.89
N LEU A 25 55.12 -4.92 96.71
CA LEU A 25 56.10 -4.09 96.02
C LEU A 25 55.45 -3.37 94.86
N SER A 26 55.53 -2.09 94.72
CA SER A 26 55.02 -1.33 93.61
C SER A 26 56.14 -0.57 92.93
N CYS A 27 56.13 -0.61 91.58
CA CYS A 27 57.01 0.19 90.74
C CYS A 27 56.14 0.95 89.75
N SER A 28 56.30 2.27 89.70
CA SER A 28 55.58 3.11 88.72
C SER A 28 56.54 3.57 87.62
N PHE A 29 56.05 3.52 86.41
CA PHE A 29 56.76 4.02 85.24
C PHE A 29 55.78 4.80 84.33
N TYR A 30 56.28 5.64 83.45
CA TYR A 30 55.50 6.39 82.46
C TYR A 30 55.72 5.83 81.07
N LEU A 31 54.68 5.57 80.42
CA LEU A 31 54.68 5.32 78.97
C LEU A 31 54.36 6.64 78.22
N ASN A 32 55.29 7.03 77.35
CA ASN A 32 55.08 8.18 76.49
C ASN A 32 54.23 7.81 75.30
N LYS A 33 53.56 8.78 74.73
CA LYS A 33 52.92 8.62 73.43
C LYS A 33 53.98 8.24 72.39
N ILE A 34 53.58 7.36 71.47
CA ILE A 34 54.38 6.94 70.30
C ILE A 34 54.48 8.12 69.33
N ASP A 35 55.65 8.60 69.07
CA ASP A 35 55.94 9.66 68.10
C ASP A 35 56.01 9.00 66.70
N VAL A 36 54.91 9.08 65.95
CA VAL A 36 54.76 8.46 64.62
C VAL A 36 55.79 8.99 63.61
N THR A 37 56.42 10.13 63.86
CA THR A 37 57.46 10.71 62.98
C THR A 37 58.83 10.00 63.11
N LYS A 38 59.03 9.27 64.22
CA LYS A 38 60.27 8.56 64.53
C LYS A 38 60.23 7.07 64.37
N GLU A 39 59.02 6.52 64.17
CA GLU A 39 58.76 5.09 64.08
C GLU A 39 58.65 4.61 62.58
N LYS A 40 58.95 3.35 62.37
CA LYS A 40 58.71 2.70 61.05
C LYS A 40 57.26 2.29 60.90
N ASN A 41 56.39 3.23 60.61
CA ASN A 41 54.98 2.92 60.37
C ASN A 41 54.78 2.28 59.02
N GLN A 42 53.87 1.34 59.01
CA GLN A 42 53.33 0.79 57.72
C GLN A 42 52.07 1.55 57.40
N ILE A 43 52.05 2.23 56.23
CA ILE A 43 50.90 2.98 55.74
C ILE A 43 50.46 2.36 54.41
N GLU A 44 49.22 1.93 54.36
CA GLU A 44 48.62 1.40 53.19
C GLU A 44 47.45 2.26 52.75
N LEU A 45 47.44 2.64 51.47
CA LEU A 45 46.30 3.29 50.83
C LEU A 45 45.52 2.26 50.04
N HIS A 46 44.25 2.13 50.40
CA HIS A 46 43.34 1.24 49.68
C HIS A 46 42.56 2.00 48.61
N ASN A 47 41.97 1.25 47.67
CA ASN A 47 41.22 1.76 46.50
C ASN A 47 42.06 2.48 45.44
N LEU A 48 43.39 2.33 45.47
CA LEU A 48 44.30 2.82 44.44
C LEU A 48 44.65 1.70 43.43
N ASP A 49 44.91 2.09 42.18
CA ASP A 49 45.48 1.18 41.20
C ASP A 49 46.98 0.90 41.50
N LYS A 50 47.59 0.02 40.70
CA LYS A 50 49.01 -0.35 40.84
C LYS A 50 49.98 0.81 40.69
N ASN A 51 49.54 1.98 40.19
CA ASN A 51 50.36 3.18 40.00
C ASN A 51 50.12 4.21 41.11
N GLY A 52 49.28 3.91 42.10
CA GLY A 52 48.90 4.85 43.15
C GLY A 52 47.90 5.89 42.70
N ALA A 53 47.04 5.57 41.71
CA ALA A 53 46.06 6.47 41.19
C ALA A 53 44.65 5.90 41.33
N ILE A 54 43.65 6.79 41.34
CA ILE A 54 42.21 6.47 41.21
C ILE A 54 41.71 7.17 39.98
N THR A 55 41.02 6.43 39.08
CA THR A 55 40.38 7.07 37.95
C THR A 55 39.16 7.90 38.39
N TYR A 56 39.10 9.17 37.99
CA TYR A 56 37.96 10.04 38.21
C TYR A 56 36.67 9.38 37.64
N ASN A 57 35.61 9.37 38.46
CA ASN A 57 34.34 8.71 38.10
C ASN A 57 33.11 9.61 38.29
N VAL A 58 33.34 10.93 38.32
CA VAL A 58 32.34 11.99 38.56
C VAL A 58 31.87 12.12 40.01
N CYS A 59 31.99 11.08 40.81
CA CYS A 59 31.60 11.08 42.23
C CYS A 59 32.74 11.54 43.14
N PRO A 60 32.44 12.04 44.36
CA PRO A 60 33.43 12.20 45.40
C PRO A 60 34.16 10.88 45.70
N ILE A 61 35.46 10.92 45.67
CA ILE A 61 36.31 9.74 45.86
C ILE A 61 36.66 9.64 47.35
N GLN A 62 36.63 8.43 47.88
CA GLN A 62 37.10 8.11 49.21
C GLN A 62 38.38 7.31 49.11
N VAL A 63 39.41 7.81 49.79
CA VAL A 63 40.67 7.09 49.96
C VAL A 63 40.70 6.56 51.38
N ASP A 64 40.84 5.26 51.50
CA ASP A 64 40.95 4.59 52.76
C ASP A 64 42.43 4.46 53.13
N VAL A 65 42.78 4.91 54.35
CA VAL A 65 44.13 4.96 54.83
C VAL A 65 44.25 4.03 56.02
N HIS A 66 45.11 3.05 55.92
CA HIS A 66 45.41 2.08 56.96
C HIS A 66 46.82 2.39 57.55
N VAL A 67 46.92 2.52 58.87
CA VAL A 67 48.18 2.80 59.58
C VAL A 67 48.46 1.73 60.61
N VAL A 68 49.61 1.10 60.52
CA VAL A 68 50.14 0.17 61.53
C VAL A 68 51.46 0.75 62.07
N ASP A 69 51.57 0.88 63.38
CA ASP A 69 52.73 1.40 63.99
C ASP A 69 53.93 0.43 63.94
N GLY A 70 55.10 0.89 64.29
CA GLY A 70 56.34 0.09 64.31
C GLY A 70 56.32 -1.14 65.23
N TYR A 71 55.30 -1.25 66.05
CA TYR A 71 55.08 -2.34 66.99
C TYR A 71 53.94 -3.30 66.57
N GLY A 72 53.32 -3.07 65.42
CA GLY A 72 52.28 -3.92 64.87
C GLY A 72 50.86 -3.59 65.31
N HIS A 73 50.60 -2.43 65.95
CA HIS A 73 49.27 -2.01 66.36
C HIS A 73 48.63 -1.18 65.24
N THR A 74 47.38 -1.47 64.94
CA THR A 74 46.58 -0.70 63.97
C THR A 74 46.04 0.57 64.63
N ALA A 75 46.36 1.74 64.09
CA ALA A 75 45.78 3.02 64.52
C ALA A 75 44.38 3.17 63.82
N VAL A 76 43.41 3.65 64.58
CA VAL A 76 42.02 3.75 64.15
C VAL A 76 41.72 5.21 63.75
N ARG A 77 41.23 5.38 62.52
CA ARG A 77 40.80 6.70 62.04
C ARG A 77 39.71 7.29 62.94
N ASP A 78 39.73 8.62 63.10
CA ASP A 78 38.82 9.43 63.94
C ASP A 78 38.85 9.12 65.43
N LYS A 79 39.70 8.16 65.85
CA LYS A 79 40.06 7.86 67.22
C LYS A 79 41.53 8.18 67.48
N ASP A 80 42.40 7.67 66.64
CA ASP A 80 43.86 7.82 66.81
C ASP A 80 44.42 8.89 65.86
N TYR A 81 43.83 9.10 64.71
CA TYR A 81 44.28 10.14 63.78
C TYR A 81 43.12 10.68 62.95
N THR A 82 43.31 11.93 62.49
CA THR A 82 42.43 12.51 61.40
C THR A 82 43.17 12.53 60.08
N VAL A 83 42.42 12.51 59.00
CA VAL A 83 42.96 12.58 57.66
C VAL A 83 42.60 13.92 57.01
N LEU A 84 43.61 14.62 56.54
CA LEU A 84 43.50 15.86 55.81
C LEU A 84 44.06 15.66 54.39
N PHE A 85 43.37 16.12 53.38
CA PHE A 85 43.85 16.13 52.02
C PHE A 85 44.27 17.54 51.63
N LEU A 86 45.43 17.63 50.96
CA LEU A 86 45.91 18.86 50.35
C LEU A 86 46.03 18.69 48.87
N ASP A 87 45.62 19.69 48.07
CA ASP A 87 45.86 19.74 46.63
C ASP A 87 47.34 19.99 46.30
N GLU A 88 47.68 20.09 45.02
CA GLU A 88 49.09 20.33 44.60
C GLU A 88 49.63 21.69 44.99
N ASN A 89 48.81 22.67 45.42
CA ASN A 89 49.18 23.96 45.91
C ASN A 89 49.28 23.99 47.44
N GLY A 90 49.07 22.86 48.13
CA GLY A 90 49.04 22.77 49.58
C GLY A 90 47.73 23.27 50.20
N THR A 91 46.68 23.50 49.43
CA THR A 91 45.39 23.98 49.94
C THR A 91 44.59 22.79 50.46
N LYS A 92 43.95 22.94 51.62
CA LYS A 92 43.07 21.94 52.21
C LYS A 92 41.86 21.65 51.28
N VAL A 93 41.60 20.38 51.05
CA VAL A 93 40.45 19.89 50.25
C VAL A 93 39.55 19.03 51.13
N ASP A 94 38.30 19.45 51.30
CA ASP A 94 37.36 18.72 52.15
C ASP A 94 36.67 17.53 51.37
N THR A 95 36.64 17.63 50.06
CA THR A 95 36.02 16.58 49.20
C THR A 95 36.89 16.32 47.98
N LEU A 96 37.30 15.08 47.77
CA LEU A 96 38.08 14.64 46.62
C LEU A 96 37.18 14.45 45.39
N SER A 97 36.85 15.53 44.70
CA SER A 97 35.89 15.54 43.60
C SER A 97 36.46 15.97 42.24
N GLU A 98 37.79 16.15 42.16
CA GLU A 98 38.44 16.65 40.96
C GLU A 98 39.72 15.88 40.62
N PRO A 99 40.06 15.69 39.34
CA PRO A 99 41.37 15.17 38.94
C PRO A 99 42.51 16.07 39.43
N GLY A 100 43.59 15.47 39.89
CA GLY A 100 44.76 16.18 40.40
C GLY A 100 45.61 15.31 41.28
N LYS A 101 46.73 15.87 41.73
CA LYS A 101 47.64 15.22 42.68
C LYS A 101 47.34 15.71 44.10
N TYR A 102 47.26 14.78 45.01
CA TYR A 102 46.90 15.05 46.40
C TYR A 102 47.92 14.51 47.34
N THR A 103 48.11 15.25 48.41
CA THR A 103 48.96 14.88 49.59
C THR A 103 48.04 14.59 50.76
N ILE A 104 48.29 13.49 51.47
CA ILE A 104 47.57 13.11 52.68
C ILE A 104 48.38 13.57 53.86
N VAL A 105 47.72 14.22 54.81
CA VAL A 105 48.28 14.53 56.11
C VAL A 105 47.52 13.76 57.18
N LEU A 106 48.20 12.93 57.93
CA LEU A 106 47.69 12.22 59.11
C LEU A 106 48.06 12.98 60.35
N ASP A 107 47.10 13.49 61.10
CA ASP A 107 47.29 14.24 62.33
C ASP A 107 46.86 13.38 63.51
N PHE A 108 47.82 13.00 64.35
CA PHE A 108 47.66 12.17 65.55
C PHE A 108 47.39 12.96 66.80
N SER A 109 47.15 14.26 66.75
CA SER A 109 46.93 15.14 67.92
C SER A 109 45.74 14.74 68.77
N ILE A 110 44.76 14.01 68.18
CA ILE A 110 43.57 13.52 68.89
C ILE A 110 43.78 12.22 69.65
N SER A 111 44.87 11.52 69.39
CA SER A 111 45.15 10.22 70.01
C SER A 111 45.67 10.29 71.43
N ASP A 112 45.23 9.35 72.23
CA ASP A 112 45.82 9.14 73.55
C ASP A 112 47.15 8.34 73.49
N ARG A 113 47.32 7.58 72.38
CA ARG A 113 48.48 6.68 72.18
C ARG A 113 49.57 7.25 71.34
N TYR A 114 49.22 8.10 70.39
CA TYR A 114 50.16 8.59 69.38
C TYR A 114 50.31 10.11 69.42
N THR A 115 51.42 10.60 68.88
CA THR A 115 51.67 12.03 68.71
C THR A 115 52.41 12.26 67.38
N GLY A 116 52.31 13.47 66.84
CA GLY A 116 53.00 13.90 65.63
C GLY A 116 52.09 14.00 64.46
N LYS A 117 52.67 14.41 63.34
CA LYS A 117 51.97 14.48 62.01
C LYS A 117 52.82 13.81 60.99
N LEU A 118 52.14 13.02 60.10
CA LEU A 118 52.75 12.43 58.91
C LEU A 118 52.19 13.12 57.68
N GLU A 119 53.04 13.77 56.94
CA GLU A 119 52.68 14.41 55.66
C GLU A 119 53.31 13.67 54.51
N GLY A 120 52.60 13.58 53.42
CA GLY A 120 52.99 12.88 52.20
C GLY A 120 54.29 13.46 51.62
N ASN A 121 55.30 12.61 51.50
CA ASN A 121 56.59 12.93 50.88
C ASN A 121 56.94 11.79 49.88
N SER A 122 58.13 11.84 49.31
CA SER A 122 58.59 10.86 48.31
C SER A 122 58.84 9.47 48.91
N THR A 123 58.82 9.28 50.21
CA THR A 123 59.16 8.02 50.86
C THR A 123 58.00 7.31 51.55
N ASN A 124 57.00 8.05 52.05
CA ASN A 124 55.93 7.47 52.86
C ASN A 124 54.60 7.14 52.14
N ARG A 125 54.53 7.21 50.79
CA ARG A 125 53.40 6.89 49.99
C ARG A 125 52.08 7.65 50.32
N LEU A 126 52.09 8.68 51.14
CA LEU A 126 50.94 9.49 51.47
C LEU A 126 50.62 10.50 50.34
N ARG A 127 50.79 10.09 49.09
CA ARG A 127 50.48 10.85 47.89
C ARG A 127 49.76 9.94 46.92
N PHE A 128 48.72 10.46 46.25
CA PHE A 128 47.98 9.75 45.20
C PHE A 128 47.58 10.74 44.16
N GLU A 129 47.11 10.18 43.02
CA GLU A 129 46.58 10.94 41.92
C GLU A 129 45.12 10.53 41.64
N ILE A 130 44.24 11.51 41.48
CA ILE A 130 42.97 11.31 40.81
C ILE A 130 43.22 11.55 39.33
N ALA A 131 43.36 10.47 38.58
CA ALA A 131 43.60 10.50 37.15
C ALA A 131 42.35 10.94 36.41
N LYS A 132 42.52 11.70 35.32
CA LYS A 132 41.41 12.09 34.43
C LYS A 132 40.65 10.87 33.89
N LEU A 133 39.34 11.05 33.66
CA LEU A 133 38.48 10.01 33.08
C LEU A 133 38.84 9.80 31.63
N PRO A 134 39.25 8.58 31.23
CA PRO A 134 39.53 8.29 29.82
C PRO A 134 38.25 8.26 28.97
N MET A 135 38.32 8.76 27.73
CA MET A 135 37.17 8.92 26.87
C MET A 135 36.37 7.61 26.60
N ASN A 136 37.06 6.46 26.60
CA ASN A 136 36.41 5.15 26.48
C ASN A 136 35.59 4.72 27.71
N ARG A 137 35.64 5.47 28.79
CA ARG A 137 34.83 5.29 30.02
C ARG A 137 33.92 6.46 30.31
N ALA A 138 33.92 7.48 29.46
CA ALA A 138 33.18 8.72 29.65
C ALA A 138 31.70 8.64 29.25
N GLY A 139 31.15 7.42 29.06
CA GLY A 139 29.73 7.19 28.79
C GLY A 139 29.34 7.34 27.33
N PHE A 140 30.26 7.56 26.41
CA PHE A 140 30.02 7.45 24.98
C PHE A 140 29.91 5.98 24.58
N GLY A 141 29.16 5.71 23.46
CA GLY A 141 28.98 4.36 22.92
C GLY A 141 28.35 4.40 21.55
N ASP A 142 28.10 3.23 20.98
CA ASP A 142 27.44 3.11 19.69
C ASP A 142 26.04 3.72 19.73
N VAL A 143 25.68 4.45 18.66
CA VAL A 143 24.42 5.19 18.58
C VAL A 143 23.58 4.70 17.39
N GLN A 144 22.31 4.46 17.64
CA GLN A 144 21.33 4.18 16.61
C GLN A 144 20.22 5.21 16.65
N ALA A 145 19.89 5.79 15.50
CA ALA A 145 18.81 6.77 15.36
C ALA A 145 18.03 6.52 14.05
N PRO A 146 16.72 6.78 14.03
CA PRO A 146 15.98 6.78 12.77
C PRO A 146 16.32 8.04 11.96
N TYR A 147 16.29 7.90 10.63
CA TYR A 147 16.41 9.06 9.75
C TYR A 147 15.32 10.09 10.03
N SER A 148 15.72 11.31 10.31
CA SER A 148 14.83 12.44 10.61
C SER A 148 15.07 13.67 9.73
N GLY A 149 16.07 13.60 8.83
CA GLY A 149 16.55 14.75 8.06
C GLY A 149 17.43 15.71 8.83
N LYS A 150 17.64 15.49 10.15
CA LYS A 150 18.56 16.26 11.01
C LYS A 150 19.89 15.53 11.15
N SER A 151 20.94 16.27 11.48
CA SER A 151 22.23 15.67 11.77
C SER A 151 22.19 14.89 13.08
N ILE A 152 22.80 13.70 13.10
CA ILE A 152 23.01 12.95 14.34
C ILE A 152 23.94 13.71 15.30
N ALA A 153 24.78 14.60 14.79
CA ALA A 153 25.64 15.46 15.61
C ALA A 153 24.83 16.36 16.56
N ASP A 154 23.63 16.82 16.12
CA ASP A 154 22.74 17.65 16.94
C ASP A 154 22.23 16.90 18.19
N VAL A 155 22.17 15.58 18.11
CA VAL A 155 21.73 14.70 19.21
C VAL A 155 22.87 14.47 20.22
N MET A 156 24.11 14.53 19.75
CA MET A 156 25.31 14.18 20.50
C MET A 156 26.04 15.37 21.12
N SER A 157 25.58 16.59 20.87
CA SER A 157 26.28 17.84 21.27
C SER A 157 26.37 18.08 22.78
N ALA A 158 25.66 17.32 23.62
CA ALA A 158 25.74 17.43 25.06
C ALA A 158 25.77 16.05 25.74
N MET A 159 26.87 15.70 26.32
CA MET A 159 27.02 14.46 27.09
C MET A 159 26.75 14.67 28.57
N THR A 160 25.99 13.75 29.15
CA THR A 160 25.79 13.69 30.60
C THR A 160 26.29 12.35 31.12
N PHE A 161 27.28 12.41 32.03
CA PHE A 161 27.76 11.23 32.73
C PHE A 161 27.11 11.16 34.12
N VAL A 162 26.61 10.00 34.48
CA VAL A 162 25.95 9.74 35.78
C VAL A 162 26.75 8.71 36.52
N GLY A 163 27.40 9.13 37.60
CA GLY A 163 28.05 8.26 38.58
C GLY A 163 27.11 7.95 39.76
N THR A 164 27.50 7.00 40.60
CA THR A 164 26.78 6.66 41.83
C THR A 164 27.75 6.80 42.99
N THR A 165 27.32 7.50 44.02
CA THR A 165 28.11 7.62 45.28
C THR A 165 28.11 6.31 46.05
N THR A 166 28.99 6.17 47.02
CA THR A 166 29.07 4.97 47.89
C THR A 166 27.79 4.72 48.68
N ASP A 167 26.99 5.76 48.93
CA ASP A 167 25.64 5.67 49.54
C ASP A 167 24.51 5.42 48.53
N GLY A 168 24.84 5.14 47.26
CA GLY A 168 23.89 4.81 46.21
C GLY A 168 23.18 6.00 45.58
N LYS A 169 23.51 7.24 45.92
CA LYS A 169 22.88 8.42 45.31
C LYS A 169 23.47 8.73 43.94
N PRO A 170 22.63 9.06 42.94
CA PRO A 170 23.11 9.42 41.64
C PRO A 170 23.83 10.79 41.67
N TYR A 171 24.96 10.85 41.00
CA TYR A 171 25.72 12.07 40.80
C TYR A 171 25.82 12.35 39.30
N LYS A 172 25.47 13.57 38.86
CA LYS A 172 25.39 13.93 37.47
C LYS A 172 26.35 15.08 37.14
N LYS A 173 27.17 14.90 36.10
CA LYS A 173 28.01 15.94 35.54
C LYS A 173 27.83 15.99 34.02
N THR A 174 27.68 17.18 33.48
CA THR A 174 27.58 17.41 32.02
C THR A 174 28.96 17.87 31.53
N PHE A 175 29.46 17.18 30.51
CA PHE A 175 30.64 17.63 29.76
C PHE A 175 30.15 18.30 28.48
N LYS A 176 30.85 19.33 28.02
CA LYS A 176 30.45 20.14 26.88
C LYS A 176 31.41 19.99 25.72
N GLU A 177 30.86 19.80 24.53
CA GLU A 177 31.61 19.90 23.29
C GLU A 177 32.19 21.33 23.15
N GLY A 178 33.44 21.41 22.71
CA GLY A 178 34.17 22.68 22.57
C GLY A 178 34.84 23.19 23.88
N GLU A 179 34.42 22.70 25.07
CA GLU A 179 35.05 23.02 26.38
C GLU A 179 35.85 21.81 26.95
N ASP A 180 35.21 20.64 26.97
CA ASP A 180 35.80 19.44 27.58
C ASP A 180 36.29 18.46 26.53
N TYR A 181 35.59 18.35 25.39
CA TYR A 181 35.93 17.42 24.32
C TYR A 181 35.53 17.99 22.93
N ALA A 182 36.02 17.32 21.88
CA ALA A 182 35.64 17.56 20.49
C ALA A 182 35.13 16.27 19.86
N LEU A 183 34.14 16.41 18.94
CA LEU A 183 33.63 15.35 18.12
C LEU A 183 34.09 15.48 16.68
N THR A 184 34.52 14.38 16.09
CA THR A 184 34.79 14.29 14.65
C THR A 184 34.01 13.09 14.06
N TYR A 185 33.48 13.25 12.85
CA TYR A 185 32.61 12.25 12.22
C TYR A 185 33.25 11.75 10.93
N SER A 186 33.08 10.45 10.66
CA SER A 186 33.38 9.83 9.36
C SER A 186 32.13 9.19 8.83
N GLY A 187 31.75 9.52 7.58
CA GLY A 187 30.47 9.15 6.98
C GLY A 187 29.45 10.28 7.02
N SER A 188 28.24 10.00 6.52
CA SER A 188 27.16 11.00 6.52
C SER A 188 26.48 11.06 7.86
N THR A 189 26.45 12.24 8.46
CA THR A 189 25.73 12.48 9.73
C THR A 189 24.23 12.72 9.54
N VAL A 190 23.74 12.85 8.29
CA VAL A 190 22.37 13.19 7.97
C VAL A 190 21.66 12.05 7.23
N HIS A 191 22.35 11.36 6.32
CA HIS A 191 21.74 10.32 5.49
C HIS A 191 21.78 8.93 6.14
N ALA A 192 20.79 8.12 5.85
CA ALA A 192 20.74 6.73 6.30
C ALA A 192 21.99 5.95 5.88
N GLY A 193 22.53 5.20 6.83
CA GLY A 193 23.79 4.47 6.69
C GLY A 193 24.53 4.40 8.02
N SER A 194 25.73 3.84 7.99
CA SER A 194 26.60 3.76 9.17
C SER A 194 27.84 4.61 8.98
N GLY A 195 28.36 5.12 10.07
CA GLY A 195 29.59 5.86 10.14
C GLY A 195 30.26 5.68 11.50
N THR A 196 31.35 6.38 11.73
CA THR A 196 32.03 6.42 13.02
C THR A 196 32.12 7.86 13.53
N TYR A 197 32.15 8.01 14.82
CA TYR A 197 32.52 9.27 15.45
C TYR A 197 33.63 9.04 16.43
N THR A 198 34.57 9.97 16.48
CA THR A 198 35.67 9.97 17.45
C THR A 198 35.46 11.13 18.41
N VAL A 199 35.44 10.81 19.68
CA VAL A 199 35.40 11.77 20.76
C VAL A 199 36.82 11.91 21.32
N THR A 200 37.32 13.13 21.38
CA THR A 200 38.70 13.45 21.85
C THR A 200 38.63 14.49 22.94
N ALA A 201 39.23 14.20 24.09
CA ALA A 201 39.36 15.16 25.17
C ALA A 201 40.21 16.35 24.71
N LEU A 202 39.77 17.56 24.96
CA LEU A 202 40.56 18.76 24.66
C LEU A 202 41.78 18.84 25.55
N LYS A 203 42.88 19.39 25.02
CA LYS A 203 44.16 19.50 25.75
C LYS A 203 44.02 20.23 27.10
N GLY A 204 43.08 21.18 27.20
CA GLY A 204 42.76 21.92 28.43
C GLY A 204 41.69 21.29 29.31
N SER A 205 41.11 20.16 28.93
CA SER A 205 40.03 19.54 29.73
C SER A 205 40.54 19.16 31.12
N LYS A 206 39.82 19.60 32.11
CA LYS A 206 40.14 19.33 33.53
C LYS A 206 39.87 17.86 33.90
N TYR A 207 38.84 17.26 33.27
CA TYR A 207 38.25 16.00 33.73
C TYR A 207 38.50 14.82 32.79
N LEU A 208 38.74 15.09 31.52
CA LEU A 208 38.79 14.08 30.47
C LEU A 208 40.18 13.92 29.89
N THR A 209 40.49 12.71 29.35
CA THR A 209 41.76 12.42 28.68
C THR A 209 41.61 11.38 27.59
N GLY A 210 42.50 11.43 26.55
CA GLY A 210 42.57 10.48 25.47
C GLY A 210 41.44 10.66 24.42
N SER A 211 41.25 9.65 23.61
CA SER A 211 40.22 9.59 22.58
C SER A 211 39.61 8.19 22.50
N ALA A 212 38.40 8.12 22.00
CA ALA A 212 37.71 6.87 21.72
C ALA A 212 36.85 7.00 20.44
N THR A 213 36.73 5.93 19.68
CA THR A 213 35.94 5.88 18.46
C THR A 213 34.81 4.88 18.62
N TYR A 214 33.61 5.29 18.19
CA TYR A 214 32.36 4.51 18.24
C TYR A 214 31.69 4.53 16.90
N THR A 215 30.72 3.64 16.72
CA THR A 215 29.90 3.60 15.50
C THR A 215 28.58 4.34 15.72
N TYR A 216 28.04 4.88 14.64
CA TYR A 216 26.64 5.29 14.60
C TYR A 216 25.94 4.71 13.38
N THR A 217 24.64 4.48 13.52
CA THR A 217 23.78 4.02 12.42
C THR A 217 22.53 4.88 12.35
N ILE A 218 22.29 5.47 11.18
CA ILE A 218 21.04 6.17 10.87
C ILE A 218 20.18 5.18 10.06
N ALA A 219 19.19 4.61 10.72
CA ALA A 219 18.26 3.65 10.09
C ALA A 219 17.33 4.37 9.11
N PRO A 220 17.11 3.83 7.90
CA PRO A 220 16.17 4.43 6.95
C PRO A 220 14.75 4.52 7.54
N ALA A 221 14.05 5.63 7.29
CA ALA A 221 12.67 5.82 7.72
C ALA A 221 11.72 4.97 6.88
N SER A 222 10.72 4.34 7.51
CA SER A 222 9.72 3.55 6.80
C SER A 222 8.71 4.43 6.07
N ILE A 223 8.43 4.11 4.79
CA ILE A 223 7.35 4.75 4.04
C ILE A 223 6.00 4.06 4.23
N ALA A 224 5.90 3.00 5.01
CA ALA A 224 4.66 2.25 5.21
C ALA A 224 3.50 3.13 5.72
N GLY A 225 3.80 4.15 6.52
CA GLY A 225 2.80 5.10 7.04
C GLY A 225 2.08 5.92 5.96
N TYR A 226 2.59 5.97 4.73
CA TYR A 226 1.91 6.62 3.61
C TYR A 226 0.89 5.70 2.90
N GLY A 227 0.72 4.45 3.34
CA GLY A 227 -0.30 3.54 2.80
C GLY A 227 -1.68 4.17 2.82
N GLY A 228 -2.43 4.04 1.71
CA GLY A 228 -3.74 4.68 1.55
C GLY A 228 -3.71 6.11 0.98
N SER A 229 -2.55 6.78 0.93
CA SER A 229 -2.40 8.11 0.35
C SER A 229 -2.69 8.11 -1.15
N TYR A 230 -3.23 9.23 -1.68
CA TYR A 230 -3.47 9.39 -3.10
C TYR A 230 -2.27 10.01 -3.81
N ILE A 231 -2.02 9.58 -5.07
CA ILE A 231 -0.94 10.13 -5.92
C ILE A 231 -1.40 11.29 -6.81
N CYS A 232 -2.72 11.45 -6.98
CA CYS A 232 -3.36 12.54 -7.72
C CYS A 232 -4.84 12.61 -7.32
N THR A 233 -5.53 13.68 -7.70
CA THR A 233 -6.96 13.87 -7.41
C THR A 233 -7.83 12.82 -8.08
N SER A 234 -7.73 12.71 -9.41
CA SER A 234 -8.38 11.64 -10.18
C SER A 234 -7.96 11.70 -11.65
N VAL A 235 -8.22 10.61 -12.36
CA VAL A 235 -8.17 10.51 -13.83
C VAL A 235 -9.51 9.98 -14.34
N THR A 236 -9.83 10.17 -15.62
CA THR A 236 -11.07 9.66 -16.21
C THR A 236 -10.77 8.39 -17.00
N TYR A 237 -11.65 7.39 -16.91
CA TYR A 237 -11.57 6.15 -17.69
C TYR A 237 -11.33 6.43 -19.17
N ASN A 238 -10.29 5.81 -19.72
CA ASN A 238 -9.86 6.00 -21.12
C ASN A 238 -9.79 4.71 -21.94
N GLY A 239 -10.19 3.58 -21.34
CA GLY A 239 -10.19 2.26 -22.00
C GLY A 239 -8.84 1.53 -21.99
N SER A 240 -7.82 2.10 -21.34
CA SER A 240 -6.46 1.56 -21.21
C SER A 240 -5.98 1.63 -19.77
N ALA A 241 -4.94 0.88 -19.45
CA ALA A 241 -4.26 0.96 -18.13
C ALA A 241 -3.64 2.35 -17.96
N GLN A 242 -3.95 3.01 -16.85
CA GLN A 242 -3.54 4.38 -16.55
C GLN A 242 -2.42 4.40 -15.52
N ARG A 243 -1.44 5.26 -15.73
CA ARG A 243 -0.24 5.39 -14.88
C ARG A 243 0.05 6.89 -14.68
N PRO A 244 -0.77 7.59 -13.89
CA PRO A 244 -0.49 8.99 -13.57
C PRO A 244 0.81 9.12 -12.78
N GLY A 245 1.49 10.25 -12.90
CA GLY A 245 2.67 10.57 -12.12
C GLY A 245 2.34 10.84 -10.64
N THR A 246 3.37 10.89 -9.82
CA THR A 246 3.25 11.03 -8.36
C THR A 246 3.50 12.46 -7.85
N ALA A 247 3.64 13.45 -8.74
CA ALA A 247 4.02 14.82 -8.39
C ALA A 247 3.13 15.48 -7.32
N TRP A 248 1.83 15.16 -7.31
CA TRP A 248 0.92 15.64 -6.27
C TRP A 248 1.23 15.02 -4.91
N PHE A 249 1.47 13.69 -4.87
CA PHE A 249 1.89 13.00 -3.65
C PHE A 249 3.23 13.53 -3.16
N ASP A 250 4.20 13.77 -4.06
CA ASP A 250 5.50 14.35 -3.73
C ASP A 250 5.36 15.70 -3.02
N SER A 251 4.42 16.54 -3.48
CA SER A 251 4.16 17.84 -2.87
C SER A 251 3.51 17.74 -1.49
N GLN A 252 2.67 16.75 -1.25
CA GLN A 252 1.97 16.56 0.02
C GLN A 252 2.83 15.85 1.07
N SER A 253 3.65 14.89 0.66
CA SER A 253 4.46 14.06 1.57
C SER A 253 5.84 14.65 1.86
N GLY A 254 6.33 15.57 1.02
CA GLY A 254 7.73 16.03 1.02
C GLY A 254 8.72 15.04 0.41
N LEU A 255 8.28 13.82 0.09
CA LEU A 255 9.10 12.82 -0.58
C LEU A 255 9.26 13.14 -2.07
N LYS A 256 10.31 12.63 -2.68
CA LYS A 256 10.59 12.80 -4.11
C LYS A 256 10.75 11.46 -4.81
N SER A 257 9.92 11.24 -5.83
CA SER A 257 10.05 10.07 -6.71
C SER A 257 11.44 9.99 -7.35
N GLY A 258 12.02 8.81 -7.39
CA GLY A 258 13.39 8.57 -7.89
C GLY A 258 14.50 8.79 -6.86
N ARG A 259 14.33 9.71 -5.89
CA ARG A 259 15.26 9.96 -4.79
C ARG A 259 14.88 9.16 -3.53
N ASP A 260 13.66 9.36 -3.02
CA ASP A 260 13.21 8.84 -1.73
C ASP A 260 12.38 7.56 -1.87
N TYR A 261 11.80 7.33 -3.05
CA TYR A 261 11.08 6.10 -3.38
C TYR A 261 11.05 5.86 -4.90
N THR A 262 10.68 4.64 -5.28
CA THR A 262 10.43 4.25 -6.68
C THR A 262 9.05 3.65 -6.82
N VAL A 263 8.39 3.89 -7.97
CA VAL A 263 7.13 3.21 -8.31
C VAL A 263 7.47 1.81 -8.82
N VAL A 264 6.97 0.79 -8.10
CA VAL A 264 7.18 -0.61 -8.45
C VAL A 264 6.15 -1.09 -9.45
N ARG A 265 4.86 -0.83 -9.18
CA ARG A 265 3.77 -1.29 -10.06
C ARG A 265 2.49 -0.51 -9.86
N TYR A 266 1.65 -0.56 -10.89
CA TYR A 266 0.24 -0.16 -10.85
C TYR A 266 -0.65 -1.40 -10.91
N SER A 267 -1.78 -1.40 -10.22
CA SER A 267 -2.78 -2.46 -10.29
C SER A 267 -4.20 -1.89 -10.17
N ALA A 268 -5.19 -2.64 -10.64
CA ALA A 268 -6.59 -2.20 -10.75
C ALA A 268 -6.76 -0.89 -11.55
N ASN A 269 -5.81 -0.54 -12.41
CA ASN A 269 -5.64 0.77 -13.04
C ASN A 269 -6.27 0.89 -14.44
N THR A 270 -7.19 -0.01 -14.80
CA THR A 270 -7.84 -0.01 -16.13
C THR A 270 -9.30 0.40 -16.06
N ASN A 271 -10.04 -0.02 -15.03
CA ASN A 271 -11.47 0.23 -14.90
C ASN A 271 -11.74 1.38 -13.92
N ALA A 272 -12.92 2.00 -14.02
CA ALA A 272 -13.39 3.00 -13.08
C ALA A 272 -13.45 2.42 -11.66
N GLY A 273 -12.99 3.21 -10.68
CA GLY A 273 -12.84 2.80 -9.28
C GLY A 273 -11.55 3.31 -8.68
N THR A 274 -11.10 2.70 -7.60
CA THR A 274 -9.81 3.00 -6.97
C THR A 274 -8.74 2.08 -7.54
N ALA A 275 -7.67 2.66 -8.06
CA ALA A 275 -6.48 1.98 -8.53
C ALA A 275 -5.35 2.08 -7.51
N ASN A 276 -4.44 1.11 -7.52
CA ASN A 276 -3.35 1.00 -6.57
C ASN A 276 -2.00 1.25 -7.24
N VAL A 277 -1.09 1.86 -6.50
CA VAL A 277 0.29 2.11 -6.88
C VAL A 277 1.19 1.62 -5.75
N THR A 278 1.95 0.57 -5.98
CA THR A 278 2.93 0.10 -5.01
C THR A 278 4.22 0.87 -5.22
N VAL A 279 4.70 1.49 -4.15
CA VAL A 279 5.98 2.20 -4.11
C VAL A 279 6.93 1.53 -3.13
N GLN A 280 8.22 1.63 -3.40
CA GLN A 280 9.32 1.11 -2.59
C GLN A 280 10.21 2.25 -2.14
N GLY A 281 10.48 2.35 -0.84
CA GLY A 281 11.43 3.30 -0.27
C GLY A 281 12.85 3.10 -0.81
N LYS A 282 13.61 4.18 -0.91
CA LYS A 282 14.96 4.24 -1.47
C LYS A 282 15.80 5.27 -0.70
N GLY A 283 17.11 5.01 -0.61
CA GLY A 283 18.05 5.93 0.07
C GLY A 283 17.76 6.04 1.56
N ASN A 284 17.33 7.23 1.99
CA ASN A 284 16.97 7.49 3.39
C ASN A 284 15.66 6.84 3.84
N TYR A 285 14.97 6.16 2.93
CA TYR A 285 13.67 5.55 3.17
C TYR A 285 13.66 4.07 2.83
N THR A 286 12.85 3.30 3.51
CA THR A 286 12.71 1.85 3.36
C THR A 286 11.25 1.41 3.43
N GLY A 287 11.01 0.12 3.15
CA GLY A 287 9.68 -0.46 3.19
C GLY A 287 8.88 -0.21 1.92
N THR A 288 7.63 -0.65 1.91
CA THR A 288 6.68 -0.49 0.81
C THR A 288 5.42 0.22 1.28
N ALA A 289 4.81 1.00 0.39
CA ALA A 289 3.48 1.55 0.61
C ALA A 289 2.59 1.31 -0.61
N VAL A 290 1.30 1.13 -0.37
CA VAL A 290 0.28 1.08 -1.43
C VAL A 290 -0.46 2.40 -1.43
N LEU A 291 -0.20 3.22 -2.43
CA LEU A 291 -0.86 4.49 -2.70
C LEU A 291 -2.04 4.26 -3.65
N HIS A 292 -2.91 5.24 -3.79
CA HIS A 292 -4.12 5.14 -4.59
C HIS A 292 -4.27 6.29 -5.59
N PHE A 293 -5.09 6.07 -6.61
CA PHE A 293 -5.71 7.12 -7.39
C PHE A 293 -7.10 6.71 -7.85
N LYS A 294 -7.96 7.67 -8.08
CA LYS A 294 -9.32 7.43 -8.51
C LYS A 294 -9.42 7.47 -10.03
N ILE A 295 -10.05 6.46 -10.63
CA ILE A 295 -10.45 6.46 -12.03
C ILE A 295 -11.94 6.75 -12.08
N ASN A 296 -12.31 7.95 -12.51
CA ASN A 296 -13.70 8.35 -12.68
C ASN A 296 -14.32 7.66 -13.89
N GLN A 297 -15.62 7.38 -13.80
CA GLN A 297 -16.39 6.86 -14.92
C GLN A 297 -16.40 7.85 -16.09
N LYS A 298 -16.45 7.33 -17.30
CA LYS A 298 -16.62 8.08 -18.54
C LYS A 298 -18.10 8.39 -18.77
N SER A 299 -18.43 9.63 -19.12
CA SER A 299 -19.81 9.99 -19.41
C SER A 299 -20.25 9.44 -20.78
N LEU A 300 -21.45 8.86 -20.85
CA LEU A 300 -22.10 8.51 -22.15
C LEU A 300 -22.38 9.75 -23.01
N ASN A 301 -22.31 10.96 -22.44
CA ASN A 301 -22.55 12.22 -23.15
C ASN A 301 -21.27 12.85 -23.72
N ASP A 302 -20.09 12.26 -23.42
CA ASP A 302 -18.82 12.76 -23.94
C ASP A 302 -18.74 12.59 -25.46
N ARG A 303 -18.01 13.48 -26.11
CA ARG A 303 -17.92 13.56 -27.60
C ARG A 303 -17.34 12.30 -28.23
N ASP A 304 -16.48 11.59 -27.53
CA ASP A 304 -15.81 10.38 -27.98
C ASP A 304 -16.63 9.09 -27.69
N VAL A 305 -17.84 9.22 -27.08
CA VAL A 305 -18.79 8.14 -26.87
C VAL A 305 -19.96 8.31 -27.85
N SER A 306 -20.11 7.37 -28.76
CA SER A 306 -21.25 7.36 -29.68
C SER A 306 -22.35 6.43 -29.15
N VAL A 307 -23.53 6.97 -28.96
CA VAL A 307 -24.76 6.19 -28.66
C VAL A 307 -25.80 6.50 -29.69
N ARG A 308 -26.18 5.49 -30.48
CA ARG A 308 -27.19 5.57 -31.52
C ARG A 308 -28.39 4.70 -31.15
N CYS A 309 -29.58 5.26 -31.36
CA CYS A 309 -30.84 4.58 -31.12
C CYS A 309 -31.55 4.40 -32.47
N THR A 310 -31.85 3.18 -32.83
CA THR A 310 -32.62 2.82 -34.05
C THR A 310 -33.97 2.29 -33.63
N PRO A 311 -35.10 2.94 -34.05
CA PRO A 311 -36.44 2.48 -33.75
C PRO A 311 -36.72 1.10 -34.36
N THR A 312 -37.41 0.24 -33.61
CA THR A 312 -37.93 -1.03 -34.11
C THR A 312 -39.44 -1.11 -33.84
N ALA A 313 -40.13 -2.08 -34.47
CA ALA A 313 -41.57 -2.25 -34.30
C ALA A 313 -41.99 -2.45 -32.82
N LYS A 314 -41.18 -3.15 -32.02
CA LYS A 314 -41.49 -3.48 -30.62
C LYS A 314 -40.63 -2.71 -29.58
N GLY A 315 -39.67 -1.90 -30.02
CA GLY A 315 -38.76 -1.22 -29.10
C GLY A 315 -37.75 -0.34 -29.83
N ALA A 316 -36.51 -0.49 -29.47
CA ALA A 316 -35.36 0.19 -30.08
C ALA A 316 -34.13 -0.71 -30.02
N THR A 317 -33.24 -0.56 -30.96
CA THR A 317 -31.89 -1.14 -30.94
C THR A 317 -30.90 -0.03 -30.58
N ILE A 318 -30.07 -0.25 -29.54
CA ILE A 318 -29.00 0.66 -29.16
C ILE A 318 -27.65 0.12 -29.67
N LYS A 319 -26.92 0.97 -30.36
CA LYS A 319 -25.52 0.75 -30.70
C LYS A 319 -24.67 1.84 -30.00
N ALA A 320 -23.90 1.43 -29.00
CA ALA A 320 -23.02 2.32 -28.29
C ALA A 320 -21.56 1.91 -28.55
N THR A 321 -20.68 2.89 -28.78
CA THR A 321 -19.25 2.65 -29.04
C THR A 321 -18.40 3.70 -28.34
N TYR A 322 -17.21 3.29 -27.90
CA TYR A 322 -16.19 4.15 -27.33
C TYR A 322 -14.83 3.79 -27.93
N LYS A 323 -14.13 4.77 -28.50
CA LYS A 323 -12.85 4.55 -29.21
C LYS A 323 -12.89 3.36 -30.17
N GLY A 324 -13.95 3.25 -30.96
CA GLY A 324 -14.15 2.17 -31.95
C GLY A 324 -14.61 0.82 -31.38
N LYS A 325 -14.56 0.63 -30.06
CA LYS A 325 -15.02 -0.61 -29.39
C LYS A 325 -16.50 -0.53 -29.07
N THR A 326 -17.23 -1.62 -29.34
CA THR A 326 -18.65 -1.73 -29.01
C THR A 326 -18.84 -1.90 -27.49
N LEU A 327 -19.69 -1.05 -26.91
CA LEU A 327 -20.12 -1.16 -25.52
C LEU A 327 -21.21 -2.25 -25.41
N ARG A 328 -21.22 -2.98 -24.30
CA ARG A 328 -22.10 -4.11 -24.05
C ARG A 328 -23.25 -3.72 -23.12
N GLN A 329 -24.48 -4.00 -23.56
CA GLN A 329 -25.65 -3.85 -22.69
C GLN A 329 -25.52 -4.74 -21.44
N ASN A 330 -26.02 -4.26 -20.31
CA ASN A 330 -25.96 -4.83 -18.96
C ASN A 330 -24.55 -4.86 -18.32
N LYS A 331 -23.49 -4.60 -19.09
CA LYS A 331 -22.11 -4.42 -18.58
C LYS A 331 -21.72 -2.94 -18.54
N ASP A 332 -21.80 -2.27 -19.68
CA ASP A 332 -21.34 -0.89 -19.88
C ASP A 332 -22.49 0.12 -19.84
N TYR A 333 -23.72 -0.33 -20.10
CA TYR A 333 -24.93 0.46 -19.99
C TYR A 333 -26.17 -0.43 -19.83
N THR A 334 -27.27 0.17 -19.34
CA THR A 334 -28.60 -0.44 -19.33
C THR A 334 -29.55 0.35 -20.23
N VAL A 335 -30.63 -0.30 -20.67
CA VAL A 335 -31.68 0.33 -21.50
C VAL A 335 -33.02 0.12 -20.83
N SER A 336 -33.78 1.19 -20.67
CA SER A 336 -35.19 1.14 -20.30
C SER A 336 -36.03 1.85 -21.33
N ILE A 337 -37.28 1.39 -21.50
CA ILE A 337 -38.22 1.92 -22.51
C ILE A 337 -39.54 2.21 -21.82
N ALA A 338 -39.99 3.45 -21.88
CA ALA A 338 -41.30 3.88 -21.46
C ALA A 338 -42.09 4.39 -22.66
N THR A 339 -43.37 4.08 -22.74
CA THR A 339 -44.26 4.56 -23.81
C THR A 339 -45.42 5.34 -23.19
N SER A 340 -45.62 6.56 -23.66
CA SER A 340 -46.70 7.44 -23.27
C SER A 340 -47.36 7.97 -24.56
N GLY A 341 -48.60 7.57 -24.80
CA GLY A 341 -49.31 7.91 -26.04
C GLY A 341 -48.55 7.44 -27.28
N THR A 342 -48.21 8.37 -28.17
CA THR A 342 -47.46 8.12 -29.41
C THR A 342 -45.95 8.35 -29.25
N THR A 343 -45.45 8.60 -28.04
CA THR A 343 -44.03 8.82 -27.77
C THR A 343 -43.46 7.65 -26.96
N ARG A 344 -42.38 7.07 -27.46
CA ARG A 344 -41.57 6.10 -26.77
C ARG A 344 -40.26 6.77 -26.35
N THR A 345 -40.00 6.83 -25.04
CA THR A 345 -38.75 7.32 -24.50
C THR A 345 -37.84 6.14 -24.21
N VAL A 346 -36.68 6.11 -24.86
CA VAL A 346 -35.65 5.10 -24.68
C VAL A 346 -34.55 5.76 -23.83
N THR A 347 -34.34 5.28 -22.62
CA THR A 347 -33.33 5.77 -21.70
C THR A 347 -32.16 4.78 -21.68
N VAL A 348 -30.96 5.28 -21.96
CA VAL A 348 -29.70 4.54 -21.91
C VAL A 348 -28.92 5.09 -20.71
N GLN A 349 -28.73 4.27 -19.69
CA GLN A 349 -28.02 4.61 -18.45
C GLN A 349 -26.66 3.96 -18.44
N GLY A 350 -25.58 4.73 -18.21
CA GLY A 350 -24.22 4.22 -18.05
C GLY A 350 -24.07 3.29 -16.86
N LYS A 351 -23.21 2.29 -16.98
CA LYS A 351 -22.89 1.28 -15.96
C LYS A 351 -21.40 0.90 -16.03
N GLY A 352 -20.84 0.41 -14.91
CA GLY A 352 -19.45 -0.04 -14.87
C GLY A 352 -18.48 1.12 -15.09
N ASN A 353 -17.78 1.13 -16.20
CA ASN A 353 -16.84 2.19 -16.56
C ASN A 353 -17.50 3.48 -17.09
N PHE A 354 -18.82 3.46 -17.26
CA PHE A 354 -19.57 4.57 -17.80
C PHE A 354 -20.63 5.07 -16.84
N ASN A 355 -20.94 6.36 -16.92
CA ASN A 355 -22.01 7.00 -16.16
C ASN A 355 -22.89 7.85 -17.08
N SER A 356 -23.76 8.65 -16.47
CA SER A 356 -24.71 9.54 -17.15
C SER A 356 -25.81 8.81 -17.90
N THR A 357 -26.82 9.58 -18.29
CA THR A 357 -28.03 9.08 -18.95
C THR A 357 -28.17 9.79 -20.29
N ARG A 358 -28.57 9.01 -21.29
CA ARG A 358 -28.93 9.53 -22.60
C ARG A 358 -30.33 9.10 -23.00
N GLN A 359 -31.16 10.02 -23.41
CA GLN A 359 -32.55 9.75 -23.76
C GLN A 359 -32.83 10.00 -25.25
N PHE A 360 -33.63 9.15 -25.83
CA PHE A 360 -34.11 9.26 -27.20
C PHE A 360 -35.64 9.19 -27.23
N LYS A 361 -36.26 10.19 -27.79
CA LYS A 361 -37.72 10.21 -28.01
C LYS A 361 -38.03 9.70 -29.41
N ILE A 362 -38.78 8.65 -29.51
CA ILE A 362 -39.20 7.97 -30.76
C ILE A 362 -40.67 8.08 -30.91
N HIS A 363 -41.13 8.55 -32.08
CA HIS A 363 -42.55 8.53 -32.39
C HIS A 363 -43.02 7.10 -32.73
N VAL A 364 -44.06 6.62 -32.07
CA VAL A 364 -44.70 5.32 -32.32
C VAL A 364 -45.88 5.57 -33.27
N HIS A 365 -45.78 5.04 -34.50
CA HIS A 365 -46.85 5.18 -35.47
C HIS A 365 -48.08 4.31 -35.16
N ALA A 366 -49.20 4.93 -34.84
CA ALA A 366 -50.51 4.27 -34.75
C ALA A 366 -51.20 4.31 -36.13
N TYR A 367 -50.93 3.29 -36.92
CA TYR A 367 -51.48 3.23 -38.31
C TYR A 367 -52.93 2.78 -38.34
N LYS A 368 -53.84 3.63 -38.87
CA LYS A 368 -55.21 3.29 -39.22
C LYS A 368 -55.31 3.04 -40.73
N CYS A 369 -56.01 1.97 -41.14
CA CYS A 369 -56.24 1.70 -42.55
C CYS A 369 -57.21 2.74 -43.14
N THR A 370 -56.78 3.44 -44.19
CA THR A 370 -57.53 4.51 -44.81
C THR A 370 -58.14 4.09 -46.18
N ALA A 371 -57.56 3.09 -46.82
CA ALA A 371 -58.08 2.56 -48.04
C ALA A 371 -57.58 1.13 -48.25
N LYS A 372 -58.39 0.31 -48.84
CA LYS A 372 -58.07 -1.07 -49.25
C LYS A 372 -58.59 -1.39 -50.66
N LYS A 373 -57.80 -2.11 -51.43
CA LYS A 373 -58.22 -2.72 -52.71
C LYS A 373 -57.83 -4.17 -52.63
N ALA A 374 -58.82 -5.04 -52.79
CA ALA A 374 -58.55 -6.47 -52.81
C ALA A 374 -57.71 -6.85 -54.04
N ALA A 375 -56.84 -7.81 -53.90
CA ALA A 375 -56.17 -8.44 -55.04
C ALA A 375 -57.17 -9.32 -55.80
N THR A 376 -57.06 -9.32 -57.09
CA THR A 376 -57.84 -10.20 -57.95
C THR A 376 -56.88 -11.17 -58.66
N TYR A 377 -57.41 -12.06 -59.46
CA TYR A 377 -56.62 -12.91 -60.33
C TYR A 377 -55.91 -12.14 -61.46
N PHE A 378 -56.29 -10.86 -61.71
CA PHE A 378 -55.80 -10.07 -62.83
C PHE A 378 -55.06 -8.77 -62.39
N ALA A 379 -55.10 -8.44 -61.13
CA ALA A 379 -54.44 -7.24 -60.58
C ALA A 379 -54.05 -7.44 -59.17
N THR A 380 -52.95 -6.77 -58.77
CA THR A 380 -52.50 -6.65 -57.38
C THR A 380 -53.48 -5.77 -56.62
N GLY A 381 -53.58 -6.04 -55.28
CA GLY A 381 -54.31 -5.20 -54.35
C GLY A 381 -53.35 -4.31 -53.49
N TYR A 382 -53.95 -3.59 -52.62
CA TYR A 382 -53.19 -2.80 -51.62
C TYR A 382 -54.02 -2.53 -50.36
N LYS A 383 -53.33 -2.26 -49.24
CA LYS A 383 -53.87 -1.56 -48.07
C LYS A 383 -53.05 -0.33 -47.86
N LYS A 384 -53.69 0.82 -47.75
CA LYS A 384 -53.06 2.10 -47.39
C LYS A 384 -53.35 2.43 -45.92
N TYR A 385 -52.38 2.88 -45.25
CA TYR A 385 -52.47 3.27 -43.83
C TYR A 385 -51.98 4.69 -43.68
N LYS A 386 -52.56 5.41 -42.73
CA LYS A 386 -52.13 6.74 -42.26
C LYS A 386 -51.97 6.70 -40.75
N CYS A 387 -50.86 7.20 -40.23
CA CYS A 387 -50.70 7.38 -38.80
C CYS A 387 -51.65 8.47 -38.33
N THR A 388 -52.38 8.20 -37.23
CA THR A 388 -53.36 9.11 -36.69
C THR A 388 -52.75 10.34 -36.03
N ALA A 389 -51.50 10.22 -35.57
CA ALA A 389 -50.81 11.30 -34.86
C ALA A 389 -49.93 12.19 -35.74
N CYS A 390 -49.19 11.63 -36.72
CA CYS A 390 -48.24 12.40 -37.52
C CYS A 390 -48.55 12.39 -39.02
N GLY A 391 -49.63 11.71 -39.45
CA GLY A 391 -50.01 11.68 -40.85
C GLY A 391 -49.15 10.81 -41.77
N ALA A 392 -48.08 10.18 -41.27
CA ALA A 392 -47.19 9.31 -42.05
C ALA A 392 -48.00 8.21 -42.79
N LYS A 393 -47.68 7.97 -44.06
CA LYS A 393 -48.39 7.01 -44.88
C LYS A 393 -47.59 5.74 -45.12
N LYS A 394 -48.27 4.58 -45.10
CA LYS A 394 -47.69 3.26 -45.43
C LYS A 394 -48.60 2.54 -46.37
N THR A 395 -48.07 1.92 -47.40
CA THR A 395 -48.81 1.10 -48.34
C THR A 395 -48.28 -0.34 -48.32
N GLU A 396 -49.14 -1.27 -48.03
CA GLU A 396 -48.89 -2.70 -48.12
C GLU A 396 -49.46 -3.21 -49.48
N LYS A 397 -48.60 -3.75 -50.31
CA LYS A 397 -49.00 -4.36 -51.59
C LYS A 397 -49.53 -5.79 -51.37
N LEU A 398 -50.72 -6.12 -51.87
CA LEU A 398 -51.26 -7.47 -51.83
C LEU A 398 -50.95 -8.13 -53.17
N ALA A 399 -50.30 -9.27 -53.12
CA ALA A 399 -49.99 -10.03 -54.34
C ALA A 399 -51.23 -10.48 -55.08
N GLN A 400 -51.17 -10.51 -56.41
CA GLN A 400 -52.20 -11.03 -57.29
C GLN A 400 -52.59 -12.45 -56.85
N LEU A 401 -53.91 -12.74 -56.90
CA LEU A 401 -54.40 -14.07 -56.57
C LEU A 401 -53.93 -15.08 -57.64
N LYS A 402 -53.68 -16.29 -57.23
CA LYS A 402 -53.30 -17.42 -58.06
C LYS A 402 -54.25 -18.56 -57.79
N PRO A 403 -54.69 -19.25 -58.83
CA PRO A 403 -55.51 -20.46 -58.65
C PRO A 403 -54.65 -21.53 -57.93
N ALA A 404 -55.29 -22.46 -57.24
CA ALA A 404 -54.56 -23.51 -56.51
C ALA A 404 -55.02 -24.88 -57.06
N ILE A 405 -54.07 -25.71 -57.48
CA ILE A 405 -54.30 -27.11 -57.78
C ILE A 405 -54.56 -27.83 -56.45
N ALA A 406 -55.79 -28.31 -56.25
CA ALA A 406 -56.18 -29.04 -55.07
C ALA A 406 -55.56 -30.44 -55.04
N SER A 407 -55.78 -31.19 -56.16
CA SER A 407 -55.16 -32.51 -56.26
C SER A 407 -54.67 -32.78 -57.67
N LEU A 408 -53.66 -33.64 -57.79
CA LEU A 408 -53.11 -34.13 -59.07
C LEU A 408 -52.87 -35.65 -58.93
N LYS A 409 -53.65 -36.45 -59.54
CA LYS A 409 -53.64 -37.92 -59.41
C LYS A 409 -53.69 -38.62 -60.77
N SER A 410 -52.92 -39.69 -60.86
CA SER A 410 -53.00 -40.62 -62.02
C SER A 410 -53.55 -41.98 -61.54
N SER A 411 -54.77 -42.27 -61.86
CA SER A 411 -55.47 -43.51 -61.49
C SER A 411 -55.51 -44.53 -62.62
N GLN A 412 -55.27 -44.13 -63.87
CA GLN A 412 -55.28 -44.95 -65.05
C GLN A 412 -54.04 -44.71 -65.94
N LYS A 413 -53.61 -45.71 -66.71
CA LYS A 413 -52.48 -45.61 -67.62
C LYS A 413 -52.71 -44.47 -68.63
N GLY A 414 -51.68 -43.60 -68.77
CA GLY A 414 -51.70 -42.46 -69.70
C GLY A 414 -52.68 -41.35 -69.38
N ARG A 415 -53.25 -41.32 -68.13
CA ARG A 415 -54.26 -40.33 -67.73
C ARG A 415 -53.90 -39.66 -66.43
N LEU A 416 -54.08 -38.33 -66.37
CA LEU A 416 -53.80 -37.50 -65.16
C LEU A 416 -55.03 -36.63 -64.88
N THR A 417 -55.60 -36.72 -63.67
CA THR A 417 -56.73 -35.89 -63.25
C THR A 417 -56.20 -34.73 -62.41
N VAL A 418 -56.46 -33.49 -62.84
CA VAL A 418 -56.18 -32.25 -62.17
C VAL A 418 -57.43 -31.72 -61.53
N LYS A 419 -57.46 -31.49 -60.22
CA LYS A 419 -58.57 -30.80 -59.52
C LYS A 419 -58.03 -29.48 -58.92
N TRP A 420 -58.87 -28.45 -58.94
CA TRP A 420 -58.55 -27.13 -58.43
C TRP A 420 -59.72 -26.48 -57.74
N LYS A 421 -59.46 -25.38 -56.99
CA LYS A 421 -60.47 -24.59 -56.32
C LYS A 421 -61.15 -23.66 -57.38
N LYS A 422 -62.47 -23.57 -57.35
CA LYS A 422 -63.25 -22.67 -58.22
C LYS A 422 -62.76 -21.20 -58.00
N GLY A 423 -62.45 -20.52 -59.09
CA GLY A 423 -62.17 -19.09 -59.10
C GLY A 423 -63.42 -18.26 -59.29
N SER A 424 -63.38 -17.00 -58.86
CA SER A 424 -64.46 -16.03 -59.08
C SER A 424 -64.04 -14.91 -60.02
N GLY A 425 -65.00 -14.34 -60.77
CA GLY A 425 -64.72 -13.22 -61.67
C GLY A 425 -63.86 -13.62 -62.91
N ILE A 426 -63.98 -14.85 -63.37
CA ILE A 426 -63.20 -15.44 -64.45
C ILE A 426 -64.09 -15.96 -65.54
N SER A 427 -63.57 -16.17 -66.76
CA SER A 427 -64.26 -16.81 -67.88
C SER A 427 -63.87 -18.27 -68.06
N GLY A 428 -62.78 -18.73 -67.47
CA GLY A 428 -62.29 -20.09 -67.53
C GLY A 428 -60.88 -20.27 -67.08
N TYR A 429 -60.29 -21.42 -67.41
CA TYR A 429 -58.95 -21.80 -66.98
C TYR A 429 -58.06 -22.23 -68.14
N GLN A 430 -56.78 -22.11 -67.97
CA GLN A 430 -55.77 -22.73 -68.79
C GLN A 430 -54.89 -23.60 -67.93
N ILE A 431 -54.78 -24.87 -68.23
CA ILE A 431 -53.85 -25.80 -67.63
C ILE A 431 -52.71 -25.99 -68.60
N SER A 432 -51.49 -25.81 -68.07
CA SER A 432 -50.26 -26.12 -68.79
C SER A 432 -49.60 -27.31 -68.12
N TYR A 433 -49.14 -28.26 -68.85
CA TYR A 433 -48.49 -29.45 -68.34
C TYR A 433 -47.27 -29.82 -69.19
N SER A 434 -46.25 -30.32 -68.62
CA SER A 434 -44.95 -30.56 -69.26
C SER A 434 -44.22 -31.71 -68.58
N THR A 435 -43.32 -32.38 -69.28
CA THR A 435 -42.37 -33.32 -68.72
C THR A 435 -41.13 -32.61 -68.17
N SER A 436 -40.98 -31.33 -68.45
CA SER A 436 -39.93 -30.46 -67.91
C SER A 436 -40.49 -29.49 -66.83
N SER A 437 -39.85 -29.37 -65.71
CA SER A 437 -40.20 -28.39 -64.63
C SER A 437 -40.10 -26.93 -65.12
N LYS A 438 -39.29 -26.69 -66.17
CA LYS A 438 -39.08 -25.37 -66.77
C LYS A 438 -40.16 -24.97 -67.76
N PHE A 439 -41.10 -25.90 -68.12
CA PHE A 439 -42.17 -25.69 -69.12
C PHE A 439 -41.61 -25.17 -70.44
N THR A 440 -40.59 -25.83 -70.99
CA THR A 440 -40.02 -25.50 -72.31
C THR A 440 -41.04 -25.70 -73.44
N LYS A 441 -40.94 -24.91 -74.49
CA LYS A 441 -41.88 -24.92 -75.58
C LYS A 441 -42.09 -26.35 -76.24
N SER A 442 -40.97 -27.07 -76.33
CA SER A 442 -40.98 -28.44 -76.92
C SER A 442 -41.64 -29.51 -76.05
N THR A 443 -41.68 -29.32 -74.72
CA THR A 443 -42.24 -30.33 -73.79
C THR A 443 -43.57 -29.96 -73.19
N THR A 444 -44.08 -28.75 -73.49
CA THR A 444 -45.27 -28.19 -72.82
C THR A 444 -46.50 -28.26 -73.75
N LYS A 445 -47.54 -28.76 -73.16
CA LYS A 445 -48.89 -28.73 -73.76
C LYS A 445 -49.84 -27.93 -72.90
N SER A 446 -50.84 -27.33 -73.45
CA SER A 446 -51.82 -26.55 -72.72
C SER A 446 -53.23 -26.94 -73.17
N VAL A 447 -54.17 -26.90 -72.23
CA VAL A 447 -55.61 -27.09 -72.48
C VAL A 447 -56.37 -25.91 -71.86
N THR A 448 -57.28 -25.38 -72.64
CA THR A 448 -58.16 -24.30 -72.21
C THR A 448 -59.50 -24.88 -71.77
N ILE A 449 -60.04 -24.43 -70.65
CA ILE A 449 -61.31 -24.84 -70.09
C ILE A 449 -62.20 -23.60 -70.08
N THR A 450 -63.25 -23.63 -70.92
CA THR A 450 -64.12 -22.46 -71.14
C THR A 450 -65.24 -22.31 -70.10
N LYS A 451 -65.54 -23.37 -69.37
CA LYS A 451 -66.53 -23.33 -68.29
C LYS A 451 -65.94 -22.87 -67.01
N ALA A 452 -66.29 -21.66 -66.57
CA ALA A 452 -65.76 -21.02 -65.32
C ALA A 452 -66.09 -21.84 -64.07
N GLY A 453 -67.14 -22.59 -64.06
CA GLY A 453 -67.56 -23.46 -62.96
C GLY A 453 -66.74 -24.75 -62.81
N SER A 454 -65.91 -25.10 -63.79
CA SER A 454 -65.12 -26.32 -63.73
C SER A 454 -64.09 -26.32 -62.61
N THR A 455 -63.96 -27.47 -61.94
CA THR A 455 -63.05 -27.70 -60.87
C THR A 455 -62.15 -28.92 -61.07
N ALA A 456 -62.34 -29.62 -62.23
CA ALA A 456 -61.52 -30.77 -62.58
C ALA A 456 -61.34 -30.90 -64.06
N LYS A 457 -60.25 -31.50 -64.52
CA LYS A 457 -60.00 -31.91 -65.93
C LYS A 457 -59.11 -33.14 -65.96
N ALA A 458 -59.48 -34.08 -66.77
CA ALA A 458 -58.60 -35.18 -67.11
C ALA A 458 -57.71 -34.78 -68.30
N LEU A 459 -56.46 -35.02 -68.18
CA LEU A 459 -55.45 -34.96 -69.24
C LEU A 459 -55.17 -36.40 -69.70
N THR A 460 -55.35 -36.69 -70.97
CA THR A 460 -55.21 -38.02 -71.52
C THR A 460 -54.06 -38.09 -72.53
N LYS A 461 -53.77 -39.26 -73.03
CA LYS A 461 -52.69 -39.52 -73.99
C LYS A 461 -51.35 -39.07 -73.52
N LEU A 462 -51.12 -39.28 -72.23
CA LEU A 462 -49.82 -38.94 -71.57
C LEU A 462 -48.89 -40.17 -71.63
N LYS A 463 -47.60 -39.93 -71.70
CA LYS A 463 -46.57 -41.00 -71.64
C LYS A 463 -46.57 -41.63 -70.24
N SER A 464 -46.90 -42.93 -70.15
CA SER A 464 -46.83 -43.69 -68.91
C SER A 464 -45.42 -43.71 -68.37
N LYS A 465 -45.31 -43.85 -67.02
CA LYS A 465 -44.05 -43.86 -66.25
C LYS A 465 -43.25 -42.55 -66.31
N LYS A 466 -43.69 -41.48 -67.02
CA LYS A 466 -43.06 -40.14 -67.03
C LYS A 466 -43.66 -39.25 -65.98
N LYS A 467 -42.79 -38.38 -65.38
CA LYS A 467 -43.23 -37.32 -64.45
C LYS A 467 -43.74 -36.12 -65.24
N TYR A 468 -44.91 -35.63 -64.85
CA TYR A 468 -45.50 -34.41 -65.41
C TYR A 468 -45.63 -33.34 -64.40
N TYR A 469 -45.25 -32.12 -64.76
CA TYR A 469 -45.38 -30.87 -64.01
C TYR A 469 -46.63 -30.17 -64.57
N VAL A 470 -47.47 -29.68 -63.64
CA VAL A 470 -48.78 -29.08 -64.03
C VAL A 470 -48.92 -27.76 -63.29
N ARG A 471 -49.35 -26.74 -64.00
CA ARG A 471 -49.75 -25.46 -63.46
C ARG A 471 -51.06 -25.03 -64.11
N ILE A 472 -51.79 -24.19 -63.36
CA ILE A 472 -53.11 -23.70 -63.85
C ILE A 472 -53.11 -22.17 -63.68
N ARG A 473 -53.75 -21.48 -64.66
CA ARG A 473 -54.08 -20.07 -64.50
C ARG A 473 -55.54 -19.84 -64.93
N VAL A 474 -56.10 -18.75 -64.45
CA VAL A 474 -57.40 -18.28 -64.85
C VAL A 474 -57.28 -17.36 -66.06
N TYR A 475 -58.37 -17.23 -66.84
CA TYR A 475 -58.45 -16.14 -67.80
C TYR A 475 -59.84 -15.47 -67.78
N LYS A 476 -59.89 -14.21 -68.23
CA LYS A 476 -61.11 -13.45 -68.49
C LYS A 476 -61.17 -13.11 -69.97
N LYS A 477 -62.37 -13.31 -70.62
CA LYS A 477 -62.61 -12.87 -71.99
C LYS A 477 -62.73 -11.33 -71.98
N GLN A 478 -62.10 -10.68 -72.97
CA GLN A 478 -62.16 -9.25 -73.22
C GLN A 478 -62.32 -8.96 -74.70
N LYS A 479 -62.72 -7.75 -75.07
CA LYS A 479 -62.72 -7.31 -76.49
C LYS A 479 -61.26 -7.38 -76.99
N GLY A 480 -60.94 -8.19 -77.92
CA GLY A 480 -59.59 -8.42 -78.43
C GLY A 480 -58.81 -9.62 -77.86
N GLY A 481 -59.45 -10.48 -77.01
CA GLY A 481 -58.77 -11.70 -76.60
C GLY A 481 -59.00 -12.18 -75.16
N LYS A 482 -57.99 -12.83 -74.59
CA LYS A 482 -58.01 -13.35 -73.21
C LYS A 482 -56.96 -12.66 -72.33
N LEU A 483 -57.43 -12.11 -71.25
CA LEU A 483 -56.55 -11.64 -70.21
C LEU A 483 -56.25 -12.79 -69.25
N TYR A 484 -55.01 -13.14 -69.09
CA TYR A 484 -54.56 -14.23 -68.21
C TYR A 484 -54.08 -13.74 -66.84
N GLY A 485 -54.48 -14.48 -65.82
CA GLY A 485 -53.91 -14.32 -64.47
C GLY A 485 -52.59 -15.04 -64.31
N ALA A 486 -52.00 -14.85 -63.17
CA ALA A 486 -50.77 -15.53 -62.86
C ALA A 486 -50.94 -17.06 -62.72
N TRP A 487 -49.88 -17.77 -63.03
CA TRP A 487 -49.83 -19.22 -62.84
C TRP A 487 -49.86 -19.61 -61.34
N SER A 488 -50.57 -20.77 -61.09
CA SER A 488 -50.49 -21.46 -59.82
C SER A 488 -49.02 -21.90 -59.47
N PRO A 489 -48.75 -22.22 -58.25
CA PRO A 489 -47.62 -23.08 -57.95
C PRO A 489 -47.70 -24.37 -58.77
N VAL A 490 -46.56 -24.87 -59.24
CA VAL A 490 -46.45 -26.11 -59.99
C VAL A 490 -46.68 -27.31 -59.07
N LYS A 491 -47.54 -28.24 -59.49
CA LYS A 491 -47.58 -29.57 -58.86
C LYS A 491 -47.07 -30.60 -59.85
N SER A 492 -46.51 -31.69 -59.39
CA SER A 492 -46.04 -32.77 -60.26
C SER A 492 -46.43 -34.14 -59.74
N THR A 493 -46.62 -35.07 -60.63
CA THR A 493 -46.83 -36.49 -60.33
C THR A 493 -46.35 -37.36 -61.48
N LYS A 494 -46.08 -38.64 -61.21
CA LYS A 494 -45.73 -39.63 -62.18
C LYS A 494 -47.06 -40.25 -62.77
N VAL A 495 -47.12 -40.36 -64.05
CA VAL A 495 -48.31 -40.96 -64.75
C VAL A 495 -48.16 -42.47 -64.72
N ARG A 496 -49.26 -43.13 -64.36
CA ARG A 496 -49.39 -44.62 -64.45
C ARG A 496 -49.29 -45.12 -65.87
#